data_fa5a29ecc45b71ca4ea8a3ab5b7ccc72
#
_entry.id   fa5a29ecc45b71ca4ea8a3ab5b7ccc72
#
_cell.length_a   1.000
_cell.length_b   1.000
_cell.length_c   1.000
_cell.angle_alpha   90.00
_cell.angle_beta   90.00
_cell.angle_gamma   90.00
#
_symmetry.space_group_name_H-M   'P 1'
#
loop_
_entity.id
_entity.type
_entity.pdbx_description
1 polymer ?
#
loop_
_entity_poly.entity_id
_entity_poly.type
_entity_poly.pdbx_seq_one_letter_code
_entity_poly.pdbx_strand_id
1 'polypeptide(L)'
;MDRITVIGGGFAGLTAAITAAEAGASVTVHEAHHTLGGRARTAEGPYRTNEGPHALYSAGPHWTWLKQRDLIGPLAPVPPREAARLRLHHKGALRRTPPFAMLKLLRRSCQQAPEDVDFMTWATGQAGAEGARAAANYAAVALFHHDPGSLSAAFVQERLRRAMRLPPEANCPRGGWANVIDRMAGRAWNLGVRMETLARVDRLPVGKGPVVVATSLASARHLLGDAALTWPSGRTALIDLALTSRRGDAFAVSDLDAPGWIERFTARDRTLAPAGEQLLQGQIPIAPEESGADGVARAEHLLDLAFEGWRERVTWRRESVASDRTGAVDPPGTSWRDRPSIDRGDGVYLVGDQVAAPGVLSEVSFNSALEAVALALRIRERLDLKHA
;
A
#
# COMPACT_ATOMS: atom_id res chain seq x y z
N MET A 1 25.44 -9.44 22.58
CA MET A 1 24.15 -9.36 21.87
C MET A 1 24.20 -8.16 20.93
N ASP A 2 23.84 -8.38 19.69
CA ASP A 2 23.82 -7.36 18.66
C ASP A 2 22.72 -6.35 18.95
N ARG A 3 23.05 -5.07 18.92
CA ARG A 3 22.05 -4.02 19.17
C ARG A 3 21.69 -3.39 17.85
N ILE A 4 20.39 -3.41 17.49
CA ILE A 4 19.85 -2.77 16.28
C ILE A 4 18.83 -1.72 16.70
N THR A 5 18.96 -0.51 16.14
CA THR A 5 17.97 0.56 16.32
C THR A 5 17.09 0.62 15.07
N VAL A 6 15.77 0.62 15.25
CA VAL A 6 14.78 0.79 14.17
C VAL A 6 14.07 2.12 14.38
N ILE A 7 14.04 2.97 13.36
CA ILE A 7 13.40 4.30 13.40
C ILE A 7 12.14 4.24 12.53
N GLY A 8 10.97 4.24 13.16
CA GLY A 8 9.65 4.07 12.55
C GLY A 8 9.03 2.72 12.86
N GLY A 9 7.86 2.72 13.50
CA GLY A 9 7.09 1.55 13.93
C GLY A 9 6.00 1.13 12.92
N GLY A 10 6.19 1.42 11.62
CA GLY A 10 5.31 0.95 10.55
C GLY A 10 5.54 -0.52 10.19
N PHE A 11 4.85 -1.00 9.15
CA PHE A 11 4.95 -2.40 8.70
C PHE A 11 6.39 -2.84 8.41
N ALA A 12 7.19 -2.01 7.70
CA ALA A 12 8.60 -2.30 7.42
C ALA A 12 9.44 -2.35 8.70
N GLY A 13 9.27 -1.38 9.61
CA GLY A 13 10.03 -1.32 10.86
C GLY A 13 9.70 -2.47 11.80
N LEU A 14 8.44 -2.85 11.94
CA LEU A 14 8.04 -4.02 12.73
C LEU A 14 8.55 -5.33 12.11
N THR A 15 8.56 -5.44 10.77
CA THR A 15 9.16 -6.59 10.07
C THR A 15 10.65 -6.69 10.38
N ALA A 16 11.38 -5.58 10.27
CA ALA A 16 12.81 -5.54 10.59
C ALA A 16 13.07 -5.88 12.07
N ALA A 17 12.28 -5.32 12.99
CA ALA A 17 12.42 -5.54 14.41
C ALA A 17 12.19 -7.01 14.81
N ILE A 18 11.11 -7.62 14.31
CA ILE A 18 10.81 -9.05 14.57
C ILE A 18 11.92 -9.93 13.99
N THR A 19 12.32 -9.69 12.72
CA THR A 19 13.34 -10.49 12.05
C THR A 19 14.69 -10.41 12.77
N ALA A 20 15.11 -9.23 13.20
CA ALA A 20 16.36 -9.02 13.94
C ALA A 20 16.30 -9.68 15.32
N ALA A 21 15.19 -9.56 16.04
CA ALA A 21 15.01 -10.18 17.35
C ALA A 21 14.97 -11.71 17.27
N GLU A 22 14.33 -12.28 16.25
CA GLU A 22 14.35 -13.73 15.98
C GLU A 22 15.76 -14.26 15.66
N ALA A 23 16.63 -13.39 15.12
CA ALA A 23 18.05 -13.69 14.91
C ALA A 23 18.92 -13.44 16.15
N GLY A 24 18.34 -13.13 17.31
CA GLY A 24 19.04 -12.94 18.57
C GLY A 24 19.56 -11.53 18.83
N ALA A 25 19.23 -10.53 18.02
CA ALA A 25 19.62 -9.15 18.26
C ALA A 25 18.76 -8.49 19.37
N SER A 26 19.37 -7.58 20.13
CA SER A 26 18.64 -6.65 21.01
C SER A 26 18.12 -5.48 20.19
N VAL A 27 16.80 -5.30 20.10
CA VAL A 27 16.19 -4.31 19.21
C VAL A 27 15.44 -3.24 19.99
N THR A 28 15.64 -1.98 19.59
CA THR A 28 14.80 -0.85 20.03
C THR A 28 14.15 -0.21 18.81
N VAL A 29 12.81 -0.07 18.86
CA VAL A 29 12.02 0.65 17.84
C VAL A 29 11.62 2.01 18.41
N HIS A 30 11.93 3.08 17.68
CA HIS A 30 11.46 4.44 17.99
C HIS A 30 10.35 4.82 17.02
N GLU A 31 9.19 5.19 17.55
CA GLU A 31 8.04 5.68 16.79
C GLU A 31 7.68 7.10 17.22
N ALA A 32 7.53 7.99 16.25
CA ALA A 32 7.24 9.41 16.50
C ALA A 32 5.81 9.66 17.03
N HIS A 33 4.89 8.76 16.68
CA HIS A 33 3.47 8.86 17.08
C HIS A 33 3.18 8.02 18.34
N HIS A 34 1.97 8.20 18.90
CA HIS A 34 1.51 7.42 20.05
C HIS A 34 1.14 5.97 19.68
N THR A 35 0.83 5.70 18.40
CA THR A 35 0.47 4.38 17.89
C THR A 35 1.46 3.90 16.85
N LEU A 36 1.70 2.59 16.84
CA LEU A 36 2.45 1.91 15.79
C LEU A 36 1.62 1.76 14.50
N GLY A 37 2.27 1.33 13.41
CA GLY A 37 1.61 0.96 12.15
C GLY A 37 1.86 1.92 10.99
N GLY A 38 2.19 3.18 11.26
CA GLY A 38 2.40 4.17 10.19
C GLY A 38 1.17 4.25 9.27
N ARG A 39 1.31 3.99 7.97
CA ARG A 39 0.18 3.96 7.00
C ARG A 39 -0.72 2.73 7.13
N ALA A 40 -0.30 1.69 7.82
CA ALA A 40 -1.10 0.51 8.11
C ALA A 40 -1.93 0.67 9.39
N ARG A 41 -2.26 1.90 9.79
CA ARG A 41 -3.17 2.19 10.89
C ARG A 41 -4.62 2.11 10.44
N THR A 42 -5.47 1.73 11.38
CA THR A 42 -6.93 1.85 11.27
C THR A 42 -7.40 2.89 12.27
N ALA A 43 -8.27 3.80 11.83
CA ALA A 43 -8.81 4.83 12.72
C ALA A 43 -9.60 4.21 13.88
N GLU A 44 -9.45 4.80 15.05
CA GLU A 44 -10.25 4.47 16.23
C GLU A 44 -11.62 5.14 16.15
N GLY A 45 -12.61 4.57 16.85
CA GLY A 45 -13.95 5.12 16.93
C GLY A 45 -15.00 4.26 16.24
N PRO A 46 -16.22 4.79 16.01
CA PRO A 46 -17.34 4.04 15.46
C PRO A 46 -17.12 3.65 13.98
N TYR A 47 -16.33 4.43 13.24
CA TYR A 47 -16.01 4.18 11.83
C TYR A 47 -14.52 3.83 11.69
N ARG A 48 -14.26 2.55 11.46
CA ARG A 48 -12.90 2.00 11.40
C ARG A 48 -12.35 2.06 9.97
N THR A 49 -11.84 3.21 9.58
CA THR A 49 -11.24 3.42 8.27
C THR A 49 -9.73 3.15 8.31
N ASN A 50 -9.18 2.65 7.22
CA ASN A 50 -7.72 2.57 7.07
C ASN A 50 -7.17 3.92 6.59
N GLU A 51 -6.00 4.29 7.09
CA GLU A 51 -5.30 5.54 6.70
C GLU A 51 -4.37 5.37 5.49
N GLY A 52 -4.23 4.15 5.00
CA GLY A 52 -3.36 3.78 3.90
C GLY A 52 -3.95 2.66 3.06
N PRO A 53 -3.13 1.70 2.59
CA PRO A 53 -3.60 0.62 1.75
C PRO A 53 -4.68 -0.20 2.46
N HIS A 54 -5.70 -0.61 1.70
CA HIS A 54 -6.84 -1.34 2.24
C HIS A 54 -6.69 -2.85 2.11
N ALA A 55 -5.79 -3.33 1.23
CA ALA A 55 -5.62 -4.73 0.92
C ALA A 55 -4.23 -5.25 1.28
N LEU A 56 -4.19 -6.48 1.80
CA LEU A 56 -3.00 -7.29 1.97
C LEU A 56 -2.96 -8.35 0.86
N TYR A 57 -1.96 -8.27 -0.01
CA TYR A 57 -1.81 -9.20 -1.13
C TYR A 57 -1.22 -10.53 -0.67
N SER A 58 -1.81 -11.67 -1.11
CA SER A 58 -1.48 -13.01 -0.60
C SER A 58 -0.43 -13.77 -1.43
N ALA A 59 0.08 -13.22 -2.53
CA ALA A 59 1.01 -13.95 -3.40
C ALA A 59 2.49 -13.73 -3.07
N GLY A 60 2.82 -12.74 -2.26
CA GLY A 60 4.21 -12.40 -1.95
C GLY A 60 4.79 -13.14 -0.75
N PRO A 61 6.12 -13.08 -0.55
CA PRO A 61 6.81 -13.75 0.56
C PRO A 61 6.36 -13.25 1.93
N HIS A 62 5.96 -11.98 2.04
CA HIS A 62 5.42 -11.40 3.28
C HIS A 62 4.19 -12.16 3.79
N TRP A 63 3.33 -12.65 2.88
CA TRP A 63 2.15 -13.43 3.27
C TRP A 63 2.51 -14.72 3.99
N THR A 64 3.45 -15.48 3.42
CA THR A 64 3.94 -16.73 4.03
C THR A 64 4.59 -16.45 5.38
N TRP A 65 5.41 -15.41 5.46
CA TRP A 65 6.09 -15.01 6.71
C TRP A 65 5.11 -14.60 7.81
N LEU A 66 4.10 -13.81 7.49
CA LEU A 66 3.03 -13.42 8.42
C LEU A 66 2.22 -14.63 8.87
N LYS A 67 1.84 -15.51 7.93
CA LYS A 67 1.04 -16.70 8.20
C LYS A 67 1.75 -17.68 9.12
N GLN A 68 3.03 -17.94 8.89
CA GLN A 68 3.84 -18.82 9.73
C GLN A 68 3.94 -18.37 11.20
N ARG A 69 3.74 -17.07 11.44
CA ARG A 69 3.80 -16.42 12.77
C ARG A 69 2.44 -16.09 13.35
N ASP A 70 1.36 -16.53 12.71
CA ASP A 70 -0.04 -16.18 13.06
C ASP A 70 -0.30 -14.66 13.18
N LEU A 71 0.32 -13.86 12.30
CA LEU A 71 0.23 -12.40 12.34
C LEU A 71 -0.88 -11.82 11.45
N ILE A 72 -1.46 -12.60 10.53
CA ILE A 72 -2.52 -12.12 9.63
C ILE A 72 -3.84 -11.95 10.38
N GLY A 73 -4.18 -12.89 11.27
CA GLY A 73 -5.48 -12.93 11.93
C GLY A 73 -6.64 -13.28 10.97
N PRO A 74 -7.89 -13.08 11.40
CA PRO A 74 -9.05 -13.37 10.56
C PRO A 74 -9.13 -12.43 9.36
N LEU A 75 -9.55 -12.97 8.22
CA LEU A 75 -9.79 -12.21 6.99
C LEU A 75 -11.29 -11.95 6.80
N ALA A 76 -11.60 -10.90 6.05
CA ALA A 76 -12.94 -10.52 5.63
C ALA A 76 -13.11 -10.78 4.12
N PRO A 77 -13.52 -11.99 3.69
CA PRO A 77 -13.72 -12.31 2.28
C PRO A 77 -14.93 -11.56 1.72
N VAL A 78 -14.92 -11.32 0.42
CA VAL A 78 -16.10 -10.78 -0.27
C VAL A 78 -17.13 -11.90 -0.45
N PRO A 79 -18.36 -11.76 0.11
CA PRO A 79 -19.41 -12.72 -0.18
C PRO A 79 -19.75 -12.72 -1.69
N PRO A 80 -20.03 -13.88 -2.33
CA PRO A 80 -20.30 -13.94 -3.79
C PRO A 80 -21.44 -13.01 -4.25
N ARG A 81 -22.49 -12.87 -3.44
CA ARG A 81 -23.61 -11.94 -3.70
C ARG A 81 -23.18 -10.47 -3.73
N GLU A 82 -22.16 -10.10 -2.95
CA GLU A 82 -21.61 -8.75 -2.94
C GLU A 82 -20.64 -8.58 -4.12
N ALA A 83 -19.79 -9.57 -4.41
CA ALA A 83 -18.91 -9.54 -5.58
C ALA A 83 -19.70 -9.30 -6.89
N ALA A 84 -20.89 -9.87 -7.03
CA ALA A 84 -21.78 -9.64 -8.17
C ALA A 84 -22.27 -8.18 -8.31
N ARG A 85 -22.06 -7.36 -7.28
CA ARG A 85 -22.38 -5.92 -7.25
C ARG A 85 -21.19 -5.02 -7.57
N LEU A 86 -20.04 -5.56 -7.96
CA LEU A 86 -18.97 -4.77 -8.56
C LEU A 86 -19.49 -4.06 -9.80
N ARG A 87 -19.14 -2.80 -9.95
CA ARG A 87 -19.47 -1.96 -11.11
C ARG A 87 -18.21 -1.33 -11.68
N LEU A 88 -18.23 -1.20 -12.99
CA LEU A 88 -17.16 -0.56 -13.76
C LEU A 88 -17.80 0.62 -14.50
N HIS A 89 -17.36 1.83 -14.20
CA HIS A 89 -17.75 3.01 -14.96
C HIS A 89 -16.95 3.01 -16.27
N HIS A 90 -17.64 2.97 -17.41
CA HIS A 90 -16.99 2.95 -18.72
C HIS A 90 -17.90 3.57 -19.77
N LYS A 91 -17.37 4.56 -20.50
CA LYS A 91 -18.10 5.35 -21.51
C LYS A 91 -19.39 5.94 -20.92
N GLY A 92 -19.26 6.59 -19.79
CA GLY A 92 -20.35 7.29 -19.11
C GLY A 92 -21.43 6.38 -18.52
N ALA A 93 -21.22 5.06 -18.44
CA ALA A 93 -22.22 4.13 -17.92
C ALA A 93 -21.63 3.04 -17.02
N LEU A 94 -22.41 2.60 -16.03
CA LEU A 94 -22.03 1.47 -15.19
C LEU A 94 -22.17 0.13 -15.93
N ARG A 95 -21.10 -0.66 -15.90
CA ARG A 95 -21.01 -2.00 -16.49
C ARG A 95 -20.73 -3.05 -15.41
N ARG A 96 -21.05 -4.32 -15.71
CA ARG A 96 -20.74 -5.47 -14.83
C ARG A 96 -19.48 -6.21 -15.25
N THR A 97 -19.05 -6.00 -16.49
CA THR A 97 -17.89 -6.68 -17.08
C THR A 97 -16.95 -5.63 -17.67
N PRO A 98 -15.63 -5.85 -17.58
CA PRO A 98 -14.66 -4.97 -18.22
C PRO A 98 -14.75 -5.07 -19.74
N PRO A 99 -14.26 -4.07 -20.49
CA PRO A 99 -14.14 -4.14 -21.94
C PRO A 99 -13.34 -5.36 -22.38
N PHE A 100 -13.82 -6.07 -23.41
CA PHE A 100 -13.13 -7.27 -23.92
C PHE A 100 -11.68 -6.97 -24.36
N ALA A 101 -11.45 -5.79 -24.92
CA ALA A 101 -10.14 -5.35 -25.33
C ALA A 101 -9.14 -5.31 -24.16
N MET A 102 -9.55 -4.82 -22.98
CA MET A 102 -8.75 -4.81 -21.77
C MET A 102 -8.32 -6.23 -21.35
N LEU A 103 -9.21 -7.21 -21.48
CA LEU A 103 -8.91 -8.59 -21.09
C LEU A 103 -7.83 -9.26 -21.94
N LYS A 104 -7.50 -8.72 -23.12
CA LYS A 104 -6.39 -9.22 -23.94
C LYS A 104 -5.05 -9.09 -23.20
N LEU A 105 -4.88 -8.04 -22.42
CA LEU A 105 -3.64 -7.77 -21.64
C LEU A 105 -3.41 -8.79 -20.50
N LEU A 106 -4.45 -9.55 -20.11
CA LEU A 106 -4.36 -10.57 -19.06
C LEU A 106 -4.08 -11.97 -19.62
N ARG A 107 -4.15 -12.16 -20.94
CA ARG A 107 -3.93 -13.48 -21.54
C ARG A 107 -2.48 -13.91 -21.35
N ARG A 108 -2.27 -15.23 -21.21
CA ARG A 108 -0.90 -15.81 -21.14
C ARG A 108 -0.09 -15.57 -22.41
N SER A 109 -0.78 -15.43 -23.57
CA SER A 109 -0.18 -15.10 -24.86
C SER A 109 0.20 -13.61 -24.98
N CYS A 110 -0.23 -12.75 -24.07
CA CYS A 110 0.21 -11.36 -24.06
C CYS A 110 1.70 -11.32 -23.74
N GLN A 111 2.48 -10.63 -24.57
CA GLN A 111 3.91 -10.46 -24.37
C GLN A 111 4.21 -9.85 -23.00
N GLN A 112 5.37 -10.18 -22.44
CA GLN A 112 5.88 -9.47 -21.29
C GLN A 112 6.16 -8.02 -21.69
N ALA A 113 5.66 -7.09 -20.88
CA ALA A 113 5.83 -5.69 -21.15
C ALA A 113 7.29 -5.26 -20.90
N PRO A 114 7.86 -4.38 -21.74
CA PRO A 114 9.21 -3.85 -21.57
C PRO A 114 9.26 -2.84 -20.41
N GLU A 115 10.45 -2.63 -19.86
CA GLU A 115 10.68 -1.64 -18.79
C GLU A 115 10.85 -0.22 -19.33
N ASP A 116 11.36 -0.07 -20.55
CA ASP A 116 11.78 1.20 -21.18
C ASP A 116 10.69 1.92 -21.99
N VAL A 117 9.51 1.33 -22.12
CA VAL A 117 8.36 1.89 -22.83
C VAL A 117 7.24 2.17 -21.83
N ASP A 118 6.49 3.26 -22.06
CA ASP A 118 5.32 3.55 -21.26
C ASP A 118 4.17 2.55 -21.52
N PHE A 119 3.32 2.37 -20.49
CA PHE A 119 2.25 1.39 -20.56
C PHE A 119 1.23 1.69 -21.66
N MET A 120 0.91 2.97 -21.87
CA MET A 120 -0.10 3.36 -22.86
C MET A 120 0.35 3.01 -24.27
N THR A 121 1.60 3.28 -24.63
CA THR A 121 2.20 2.93 -25.92
C THR A 121 2.22 1.42 -26.14
N TRP A 122 2.76 0.66 -25.19
CA TRP A 122 2.84 -0.80 -25.30
C TRP A 122 1.43 -1.44 -25.32
N ALA A 123 0.55 -1.09 -24.40
CA ALA A 123 -0.77 -1.69 -24.27
C ALA A 123 -1.69 -1.37 -25.45
N THR A 124 -1.52 -0.18 -26.09
CA THR A 124 -2.26 0.17 -27.30
C THR A 124 -1.93 -0.78 -28.44
N GLY A 125 -0.67 -1.16 -28.61
CA GLY A 125 -0.26 -2.19 -29.57
C GLY A 125 -0.86 -3.57 -29.32
N GLN A 126 -1.13 -3.92 -28.04
CA GLN A 126 -1.68 -5.22 -27.65
C GLN A 126 -3.23 -5.27 -27.66
N ALA A 127 -3.89 -4.19 -27.26
CA ALA A 127 -5.32 -4.19 -26.96
C ALA A 127 -6.09 -3.03 -27.62
N GLY A 128 -5.43 -2.16 -28.36
CA GLY A 128 -6.00 -0.90 -28.86
C GLY A 128 -6.13 0.17 -27.77
N ALA A 129 -6.28 1.43 -28.16
CA ALA A 129 -6.25 2.58 -27.24
C ALA A 129 -7.34 2.51 -26.14
N GLU A 130 -8.54 2.03 -26.47
CA GLU A 130 -9.63 1.88 -25.50
C GLU A 130 -9.27 0.84 -24.43
N GLY A 131 -8.78 -0.34 -24.85
CA GLY A 131 -8.39 -1.40 -23.93
C GLY A 131 -7.21 -1.01 -23.05
N ALA A 132 -6.24 -0.31 -23.61
CA ALA A 132 -5.07 0.22 -22.89
C ALA A 132 -5.47 1.22 -21.81
N ARG A 133 -6.31 2.20 -22.15
CA ARG A 133 -6.80 3.21 -21.20
C ARG A 133 -7.60 2.59 -20.05
N ALA A 134 -8.55 1.72 -20.37
CA ALA A 134 -9.35 1.01 -19.37
C ALA A 134 -8.46 0.19 -18.41
N ALA A 135 -7.43 -0.48 -18.94
CA ALA A 135 -6.49 -1.25 -18.16
C ALA A 135 -5.61 -0.38 -17.26
N ALA A 136 -5.09 0.73 -17.77
CA ALA A 136 -4.31 1.71 -17.01
C ALA A 136 -5.13 2.27 -15.83
N ASN A 137 -6.34 2.74 -16.10
CA ASN A 137 -7.21 3.30 -15.08
C ASN A 137 -7.64 2.26 -14.03
N TYR A 138 -7.91 1.02 -14.44
CA TYR A 138 -8.15 -0.06 -13.48
C TYR A 138 -6.94 -0.35 -12.59
N ALA A 139 -5.73 -0.37 -13.17
CA ALA A 139 -4.51 -0.62 -12.42
C ALA A 139 -4.23 0.47 -11.36
N ALA A 140 -4.81 1.67 -11.51
CA ALA A 140 -4.68 2.76 -10.56
C ALA A 140 -5.09 2.38 -9.12
N VAL A 141 -5.97 1.38 -8.92
CA VAL A 141 -6.33 0.85 -7.60
C VAL A 141 -5.12 0.31 -6.82
N ALA A 142 -4.08 -0.14 -7.53
CA ALA A 142 -2.84 -0.65 -6.95
C ALA A 142 -1.64 0.29 -7.15
N LEU A 143 -1.78 1.33 -7.97
CA LEU A 143 -0.72 2.27 -8.31
C LEU A 143 -0.89 3.62 -7.61
N PHE A 144 -2.15 4.03 -7.37
CA PHE A 144 -2.51 5.33 -6.79
C PHE A 144 -1.91 6.52 -7.58
N HIS A 145 -1.74 6.37 -8.89
CA HIS A 145 -1.18 7.37 -9.78
C HIS A 145 -2.25 7.91 -10.73
N HIS A 146 -2.24 9.23 -10.99
CA HIS A 146 -3.24 9.91 -11.82
C HIS A 146 -3.14 9.54 -13.30
N ASP A 147 -1.93 9.23 -13.78
CA ASP A 147 -1.67 8.77 -15.14
C ASP A 147 -0.87 7.44 -15.14
N PRO A 148 -1.54 6.30 -14.88
CA PRO A 148 -0.86 5.01 -14.91
C PRO A 148 -0.33 4.63 -16.30
N GLY A 149 -0.87 5.27 -17.35
CA GLY A 149 -0.43 5.05 -18.73
C GLY A 149 0.98 5.53 -19.02
N SER A 150 1.45 6.56 -18.31
CA SER A 150 2.80 7.13 -18.46
C SER A 150 3.90 6.36 -17.75
N LEU A 151 3.55 5.39 -16.89
CA LEU A 151 4.50 4.58 -16.14
C LEU A 151 5.07 3.43 -16.99
N SER A 152 6.18 2.83 -16.54
CA SER A 152 6.79 1.66 -17.17
C SER A 152 5.77 0.57 -17.46
N ALA A 153 5.76 0.05 -18.68
CA ALA A 153 4.80 -0.96 -19.09
C ALA A 153 4.92 -2.24 -18.26
N ALA A 154 6.14 -2.67 -17.93
CA ALA A 154 6.38 -3.82 -17.06
C ALA A 154 5.83 -3.59 -15.66
N PHE A 155 6.04 -2.40 -15.10
CA PHE A 155 5.57 -2.01 -13.78
C PHE A 155 4.04 -2.03 -13.68
N VAL A 156 3.34 -1.49 -14.66
CA VAL A 156 1.86 -1.46 -14.68
C VAL A 156 1.29 -2.84 -14.99
N GLN A 157 1.87 -3.60 -15.93
CA GLN A 157 1.40 -4.94 -16.28
C GLN A 157 1.42 -5.89 -15.09
N GLU A 158 2.49 -5.87 -14.29
CA GLU A 158 2.58 -6.69 -13.08
C GLU A 158 1.42 -6.41 -12.13
N ARG A 159 1.15 -5.13 -11.85
CA ARG A 159 0.09 -4.70 -10.92
C ARG A 159 -1.30 -4.97 -11.45
N LEU A 160 -1.52 -4.74 -12.75
CA LEU A 160 -2.77 -5.08 -13.42
C LEU A 160 -3.07 -6.58 -13.30
N ARG A 161 -2.09 -7.44 -13.60
CA ARG A 161 -2.23 -8.89 -13.50
C ARG A 161 -2.56 -9.34 -12.09
N ARG A 162 -1.94 -8.71 -11.08
CA ARG A 162 -2.18 -9.02 -9.67
C ARG A 162 -3.54 -8.49 -9.19
N ALA A 163 -3.92 -7.28 -9.56
CA ALA A 163 -5.22 -6.71 -9.21
C ALA A 163 -6.40 -7.50 -9.81
N MET A 164 -6.20 -8.10 -10.97
CA MET A 164 -7.23 -8.88 -11.70
C MET A 164 -7.10 -10.40 -11.55
N ARG A 165 -6.22 -10.87 -10.68
CA ARG A 165 -6.03 -12.31 -10.48
C ARG A 165 -7.28 -12.98 -9.87
N LEU A 166 -7.57 -14.20 -10.33
CA LEU A 166 -8.62 -15.05 -9.79
C LEU A 166 -8.03 -16.38 -9.29
N PRO A 167 -8.28 -16.77 -8.01
CA PRO A 167 -8.98 -15.99 -6.99
C PRO A 167 -8.26 -14.69 -6.64
N PRO A 168 -8.98 -13.67 -6.11
CA PRO A 168 -8.37 -12.38 -5.78
C PRO A 168 -7.24 -12.52 -4.76
N GLU A 169 -6.11 -11.86 -5.02
CA GLU A 169 -4.99 -11.78 -4.07
C GLU A 169 -5.20 -10.72 -2.98
N ALA A 170 -6.04 -9.74 -3.25
CA ALA A 170 -6.32 -8.63 -2.35
C ALA A 170 -7.24 -9.08 -1.19
N ASN A 171 -6.66 -9.31 -0.03
CA ASN A 171 -7.36 -9.69 1.19
C ASN A 171 -7.49 -8.50 2.13
N CYS A 172 -8.60 -8.41 2.85
CA CYS A 172 -8.81 -7.41 3.88
C CYS A 172 -8.75 -8.07 5.26
N PRO A 173 -7.83 -7.66 6.15
CA PRO A 173 -7.86 -8.07 7.54
C PRO A 173 -9.15 -7.63 8.20
N ARG A 174 -9.81 -8.51 8.97
CA ARG A 174 -11.02 -8.19 9.71
C ARG A 174 -10.72 -7.14 10.78
N GLY A 175 -11.55 -6.11 10.87
CA GLY A 175 -11.32 -4.97 11.77
C GLY A 175 -10.25 -4.00 11.30
N GLY A 176 -9.73 -4.15 10.06
CA GLY A 176 -8.72 -3.29 9.45
C GLY A 176 -7.29 -3.75 9.71
N TRP A 177 -6.34 -2.95 9.21
CA TRP A 177 -4.91 -3.22 9.32
C TRP A 177 -4.37 -3.21 10.75
N ALA A 178 -5.04 -2.50 11.68
CA ALA A 178 -4.67 -2.47 13.09
C ALA A 178 -4.49 -3.89 13.65
N ASN A 179 -5.34 -4.85 13.28
CA ASN A 179 -5.23 -6.23 13.75
C ASN A 179 -3.92 -6.93 13.34
N VAL A 180 -3.38 -6.62 12.16
CA VAL A 180 -2.08 -7.15 11.73
C VAL A 180 -0.95 -6.46 12.51
N ILE A 181 -1.03 -5.14 12.63
CA ILE A 181 -0.03 -4.35 13.35
C ILE A 181 0.03 -4.72 14.83
N ASP A 182 -1.12 -4.87 15.49
CA ASP A 182 -1.19 -5.25 16.91
C ASP A 182 -0.59 -6.63 17.15
N ARG A 183 -0.85 -7.61 16.25
CA ARG A 183 -0.22 -8.94 16.30
C ARG A 183 1.29 -8.86 16.09
N MET A 184 1.76 -8.03 15.14
CA MET A 184 3.19 -7.80 14.92
C MET A 184 3.83 -7.13 16.13
N ALA A 185 3.20 -6.12 16.71
CA ALA A 185 3.69 -5.46 17.94
C ALA A 185 3.75 -6.44 19.13
N GLY A 186 2.70 -7.24 19.33
CA GLY A 186 2.67 -8.28 20.36
C GLY A 186 3.78 -9.32 20.16
N ARG A 187 4.02 -9.76 18.92
CA ARG A 187 5.15 -10.66 18.60
C ARG A 187 6.50 -10.02 18.90
N ALA A 188 6.69 -8.76 18.48
CA ALA A 188 7.91 -8.02 18.77
C ALA A 188 8.15 -7.89 20.29
N TRP A 189 7.09 -7.55 21.04
CA TRP A 189 7.13 -7.49 22.49
C TRP A 189 7.56 -8.83 23.13
N ASN A 190 6.95 -9.92 22.72
CA ASN A 190 7.26 -11.27 23.22
C ASN A 190 8.70 -11.70 22.90
N LEU A 191 9.32 -11.15 21.87
CA LEU A 191 10.73 -11.34 21.52
C LEU A 191 11.69 -10.39 22.29
N GLY A 192 11.17 -9.55 23.19
CA GLY A 192 11.97 -8.61 23.97
C GLY A 192 12.34 -7.33 23.21
N VAL A 193 11.66 -7.01 22.12
CA VAL A 193 11.85 -5.74 21.40
C VAL A 193 11.33 -4.59 22.27
N ARG A 194 12.18 -3.59 22.52
CA ARG A 194 11.80 -2.35 23.19
C ARG A 194 11.13 -1.42 22.18
N MET A 195 9.89 -1.05 22.43
CA MET A 195 9.12 -0.12 21.59
C MET A 195 8.91 1.20 22.33
N GLU A 196 9.42 2.28 21.78
CA GLU A 196 9.32 3.63 22.32
C GLU A 196 8.43 4.47 21.40
N THR A 197 7.19 4.71 21.82
CA THR A 197 6.25 5.63 21.16
C THR A 197 6.47 7.07 21.63
N LEU A 198 5.96 8.06 20.87
CA LEU A 198 6.23 9.50 21.11
C LEU A 198 7.73 9.82 21.15
N ALA A 199 8.55 8.99 20.52
CA ALA A 199 10.01 9.05 20.52
C ALA A 199 10.50 9.39 19.09
N ARG A 200 10.29 10.65 18.68
CA ARG A 200 10.82 11.15 17.42
C ARG A 200 12.34 11.15 17.43
N VAL A 201 12.94 10.65 16.36
CA VAL A 201 14.39 10.67 16.16
C VAL A 201 14.73 11.71 15.10
N ASP A 202 15.38 12.79 15.50
CA ASP A 202 15.76 13.90 14.61
C ASP A 202 17.24 13.82 14.17
N ARG A 203 18.03 12.93 14.78
CA ARG A 203 19.43 12.65 14.41
C ARG A 203 19.74 11.18 14.61
N LEU A 204 20.53 10.60 13.71
CA LEU A 204 20.94 9.21 13.82
C LEU A 204 21.71 8.96 15.13
N PRO A 205 21.43 7.86 15.86
CA PRO A 205 22.18 7.48 17.04
C PRO A 205 23.61 7.08 16.66
N VAL A 206 24.60 7.73 17.25
CA VAL A 206 26.03 7.49 16.98
C VAL A 206 26.54 6.32 17.83
N GLY A 207 27.29 5.38 17.23
CA GLY A 207 28.07 4.35 17.95
C GLY A 207 27.24 3.26 18.64
N LYS A 208 25.93 3.13 18.37
CA LYS A 208 25.05 2.16 19.02
C LYS A 208 24.72 0.89 18.17
N GLY A 209 25.51 0.61 17.15
CA GLY A 209 25.28 -0.50 16.20
C GLY A 209 24.44 -0.08 14.99
N PRO A 210 24.03 -1.05 14.14
CA PRO A 210 23.26 -0.77 12.93
C PRO A 210 21.94 -0.05 13.19
N VAL A 211 21.55 0.81 12.23
CA VAL A 211 20.32 1.59 12.27
C VAL A 211 19.48 1.29 11.06
N VAL A 212 18.23 0.86 11.26
CA VAL A 212 17.23 0.66 10.20
C VAL A 212 16.26 1.84 10.18
N VAL A 213 16.31 2.64 9.12
CA VAL A 213 15.42 3.80 8.91
C VAL A 213 14.18 3.33 8.16
N ALA A 214 13.06 3.21 8.85
CA ALA A 214 11.77 2.68 8.37
C ALA A 214 10.69 3.78 8.33
N THR A 215 11.08 5.00 8.02
CA THR A 215 10.19 6.17 7.93
C THR A 215 9.72 6.39 6.48
N SER A 216 8.89 7.43 6.24
CA SER A 216 8.65 7.88 4.86
C SER A 216 9.95 8.36 4.21
N LEU A 217 10.04 8.28 2.88
CA LEU A 217 11.23 8.71 2.15
C LEU A 217 11.56 10.19 2.43
N ALA A 218 10.54 11.06 2.54
CA ALA A 218 10.71 12.47 2.89
C ALA A 218 11.30 12.65 4.30
N SER A 219 10.86 11.86 5.28
CA SER A 219 11.44 11.90 6.63
C SER A 219 12.86 11.34 6.67
N ALA A 220 13.11 10.26 5.91
CA ALA A 220 14.44 9.67 5.77
C ALA A 220 15.42 10.66 5.13
N ARG A 221 15.00 11.36 4.07
CA ARG A 221 15.79 12.43 3.43
C ARG A 221 16.27 13.49 4.43
N HIS A 222 15.36 13.95 5.29
CA HIS A 222 15.66 14.90 6.32
C HIS A 222 16.62 14.33 7.39
N LEU A 223 16.31 13.12 7.88
CA LEU A 223 17.10 12.46 8.94
C LEU A 223 18.52 12.12 8.48
N LEU A 224 18.69 11.72 7.22
CA LEU A 224 19.99 11.35 6.64
C LEU A 224 20.76 12.55 6.07
N GLY A 225 20.13 13.73 5.97
CA GLY A 225 20.74 14.91 5.34
C GLY A 225 21.02 14.70 3.85
N ASP A 226 20.29 13.80 3.18
CA ASP A 226 20.51 13.43 1.78
C ASP A 226 19.40 13.98 0.89
N ALA A 227 19.63 15.13 0.28
CA ALA A 227 18.69 15.80 -0.61
C ALA A 227 18.34 14.98 -1.87
N ALA A 228 19.23 14.07 -2.29
CA ALA A 228 19.02 13.21 -3.46
C ALA A 228 18.06 12.03 -3.18
N LEU A 229 17.71 11.82 -1.93
CA LEU A 229 16.84 10.71 -1.52
C LEU A 229 15.38 11.00 -1.90
N THR A 230 15.08 10.82 -3.18
CA THR A 230 13.76 11.04 -3.78
C THR A 230 13.39 9.88 -4.70
N TRP A 231 12.09 9.62 -4.86
CA TRP A 231 11.56 8.73 -5.86
C TRP A 231 10.12 9.11 -6.20
N PRO A 232 9.67 8.98 -7.45
CA PRO A 232 8.29 9.27 -7.81
C PRO A 232 7.28 8.46 -7.01
N SER A 233 6.20 9.12 -6.61
CA SER A 233 5.07 8.53 -5.89
C SER A 233 3.77 9.18 -6.35
N GLY A 234 2.64 8.55 -6.07
CA GLY A 234 1.35 9.11 -6.44
C GLY A 234 0.83 10.13 -5.43
N ARG A 235 -0.22 10.84 -5.85
CA ARG A 235 -1.03 11.74 -5.04
C ARG A 235 -2.49 11.35 -5.18
N THR A 236 -3.21 11.20 -4.06
CA THR A 236 -4.56 10.61 -4.06
C THR A 236 -5.46 11.38 -3.11
N ALA A 237 -6.63 11.81 -3.60
CA ALA A 237 -7.71 12.25 -2.75
C ALA A 237 -8.40 11.03 -2.15
N LEU A 238 -8.59 11.04 -0.84
CA LEU A 238 -9.26 10.01 -0.07
C LEU A 238 -10.59 10.55 0.43
N ILE A 239 -11.66 9.78 0.24
CA ILE A 239 -12.98 10.08 0.78
C ILE A 239 -13.49 8.85 1.55
N ASP A 240 -13.82 9.05 2.81
CA ASP A 240 -14.45 8.05 3.66
C ASP A 240 -15.85 8.52 4.01
N LEU A 241 -16.83 7.66 3.80
CA LEU A 241 -18.25 7.96 4.03
C LEU A 241 -18.92 6.85 4.84
N ALA A 242 -19.64 7.23 5.87
CA ALA A 242 -20.66 6.37 6.45
C ALA A 242 -22.03 6.77 5.90
N LEU A 243 -22.79 5.79 5.47
CA LEU A 243 -24.14 5.96 4.94
C LEU A 243 -25.12 5.07 5.69
N THR A 244 -26.35 5.53 5.91
CA THR A 244 -27.44 4.61 6.25
C THR A 244 -27.53 3.51 5.20
N SER A 245 -27.57 2.25 5.64
CA SER A 245 -27.54 1.08 4.77
C SER A 245 -28.75 1.03 3.83
N ARG A 246 -28.51 0.74 2.55
CA ARG A 246 -29.56 0.52 1.57
C ARG A 246 -29.33 -0.79 0.82
N ARG A 247 -30.41 -1.54 0.63
CA ARG A 247 -30.38 -2.76 -0.18
C ARG A 247 -30.22 -2.39 -1.66
N GLY A 248 -29.23 -2.95 -2.32
CA GLY A 248 -28.99 -2.70 -3.75
C GLY A 248 -27.75 -1.86 -4.05
N ASP A 249 -27.18 -1.18 -3.05
CA ASP A 249 -25.92 -0.43 -3.22
C ASP A 249 -24.81 -1.29 -3.84
N ALA A 250 -23.97 -0.69 -4.65
CA ALA A 250 -22.82 -1.35 -5.24
C ALA A 250 -21.89 -1.89 -4.14
N PHE A 251 -21.16 -2.96 -4.43
CA PHE A 251 -20.04 -3.42 -3.60
C PHE A 251 -18.84 -2.48 -3.76
N ALA A 252 -18.48 -2.25 -4.99
CA ALA A 252 -17.44 -1.32 -5.37
C ALA A 252 -17.70 -0.76 -6.77
N VAL A 253 -17.10 0.39 -7.03
CA VAL A 253 -17.09 1.02 -8.34
C VAL A 253 -15.63 1.32 -8.71
N SER A 254 -15.19 0.84 -9.89
CA SER A 254 -13.93 1.23 -10.51
C SER A 254 -14.21 2.11 -11.71
N ASP A 255 -13.53 3.24 -11.79
CA ASP A 255 -13.60 4.08 -12.98
C ASP A 255 -12.58 3.60 -14.01
N LEU A 256 -13.03 3.32 -15.24
CA LEU A 256 -12.20 2.97 -16.37
C LEU A 256 -12.04 4.12 -17.36
N ASP A 257 -12.79 5.21 -17.19
CA ASP A 257 -12.67 6.44 -17.99
C ASP A 257 -11.61 7.38 -17.38
N ALA A 258 -11.46 7.36 -16.03
CA ALA A 258 -10.42 8.05 -15.26
C ALA A 258 -9.96 7.19 -14.06
N PRO A 259 -8.76 7.41 -13.49
CA PRO A 259 -8.30 6.65 -12.32
C PRO A 259 -9.17 6.93 -11.09
N GLY A 260 -9.83 5.89 -10.56
CA GLY A 260 -10.68 6.04 -9.37
C GLY A 260 -11.30 4.72 -8.89
N TRP A 261 -11.44 4.58 -7.56
CA TRP A 261 -12.01 3.42 -6.93
C TRP A 261 -12.76 3.81 -5.66
N ILE A 262 -13.97 3.27 -5.50
CA ILE A 262 -14.75 3.37 -4.26
C ILE A 262 -15.21 1.96 -3.88
N GLU A 263 -15.01 1.57 -2.64
CA GLU A 263 -15.43 0.27 -2.12
C GLU A 263 -16.23 0.42 -0.82
N ARG A 264 -17.28 -0.36 -0.70
CA ARG A 264 -18.10 -0.51 0.50
C ARG A 264 -17.51 -1.62 1.37
N PHE A 265 -16.59 -1.25 2.28
CA PHE A 265 -15.85 -2.20 3.11
C PHE A 265 -16.73 -2.97 4.09
N THR A 266 -17.85 -2.41 4.53
CA THR A 266 -18.83 -3.13 5.35
C THR A 266 -19.54 -4.27 4.62
N ALA A 267 -19.42 -4.38 3.30
CA ALA A 267 -19.84 -5.57 2.56
C ALA A 267 -19.00 -6.80 2.90
N ARG A 268 -17.73 -6.59 3.26
CA ARG A 268 -16.81 -7.63 3.73
C ARG A 268 -16.86 -7.78 5.24
N ASP A 269 -16.81 -6.67 5.97
CA ASP A 269 -16.68 -6.65 7.44
C ASP A 269 -17.63 -5.61 8.05
N ARG A 270 -18.72 -6.10 8.62
CA ARG A 270 -19.73 -5.25 9.25
C ARG A 270 -19.26 -4.58 10.54
N THR A 271 -18.12 -4.99 11.10
CA THR A 271 -17.57 -4.41 12.33
C THR A 271 -16.90 -3.06 12.13
N LEU A 272 -16.80 -2.59 10.88
CA LEU A 272 -16.15 -1.33 10.51
C LEU A 272 -17.06 -0.11 10.67
N ALA A 273 -18.37 -0.30 10.89
CA ALA A 273 -19.34 0.78 11.13
C ALA A 273 -20.43 0.33 12.12
N PRO A 274 -21.18 1.26 12.72
CA PRO A 274 -22.34 0.94 13.54
C PRO A 274 -23.41 0.11 12.81
N ALA A 275 -24.25 -0.59 13.59
CA ALA A 275 -25.35 -1.35 13.03
C ALA A 275 -26.34 -0.44 12.28
N GLY A 276 -26.77 -0.85 11.09
CA GLY A 276 -27.66 -0.04 10.24
C GLY A 276 -26.91 0.90 9.29
N GLU A 277 -25.60 1.04 9.43
CA GLU A 277 -24.76 1.86 8.57
C GLU A 277 -23.80 1.03 7.70
N GLN A 278 -23.26 1.66 6.70
CA GLN A 278 -22.23 1.11 5.83
C GLN A 278 -21.09 2.10 5.65
N LEU A 279 -19.85 1.58 5.63
CA LEU A 279 -18.63 2.36 5.43
C LEU A 279 -18.14 2.18 4.01
N LEU A 280 -17.97 3.31 3.31
CA LEU A 280 -17.35 3.40 2.00
C LEU A 280 -16.01 4.12 2.13
N GLN A 281 -15.02 3.67 1.38
CA GLN A 281 -13.73 4.36 1.24
C GLN A 281 -13.42 4.52 -0.25
N GLY A 282 -13.15 5.76 -0.67
CA GLY A 282 -12.81 6.13 -2.02
C GLY A 282 -11.36 6.58 -2.15
N GLN A 283 -10.73 6.23 -3.27
CA GLN A 283 -9.37 6.58 -3.63
C GLN A 283 -9.36 7.09 -5.05
N ILE A 284 -9.11 8.39 -5.20
CA ILE A 284 -9.11 9.07 -6.48
C ILE A 284 -7.72 9.67 -6.68
N PRO A 285 -6.85 9.06 -7.49
CA PRO A 285 -5.57 9.63 -7.85
C PRO A 285 -5.77 10.99 -8.52
N ILE A 286 -4.99 11.98 -8.10
CA ILE A 286 -5.05 13.36 -8.60
C ILE A 286 -3.70 13.80 -9.14
N ALA A 287 -3.72 14.60 -10.20
CA ALA A 287 -2.53 15.20 -10.79
C ALA A 287 -1.88 16.22 -9.82
N PRO A 288 -0.60 16.56 -10.00
CA PRO A 288 0.07 17.54 -9.14
C PRO A 288 -0.64 18.89 -9.06
N GLU A 289 -1.23 19.34 -10.16
CA GLU A 289 -1.97 20.60 -10.31
C GLU A 289 -3.42 20.55 -9.81
N GLU A 290 -4.00 19.36 -9.67
CA GLU A 290 -5.37 19.19 -9.15
C GLU A 290 -5.42 19.40 -7.64
N SER A 291 -6.49 19.99 -7.16
CA SER A 291 -6.78 20.10 -5.73
C SER A 291 -7.39 18.81 -5.16
N GLY A 292 -7.38 18.67 -3.84
CA GLY A 292 -8.12 17.60 -3.18
C GLY A 292 -9.63 17.66 -3.47
N ALA A 293 -10.17 18.86 -3.63
CA ALA A 293 -11.58 19.07 -3.97
C ALA A 293 -11.95 18.54 -5.35
N ASP A 294 -11.05 18.65 -6.35
CA ASP A 294 -11.27 18.09 -7.69
C ASP A 294 -11.36 16.54 -7.63
N GLY A 295 -10.48 15.91 -6.83
CA GLY A 295 -10.55 14.47 -6.58
C GLY A 295 -11.84 14.06 -5.87
N VAL A 296 -12.26 14.82 -4.88
CA VAL A 296 -13.53 14.59 -4.16
C VAL A 296 -14.73 14.73 -5.10
N ALA A 297 -14.75 15.74 -5.97
CA ALA A 297 -15.82 15.92 -6.96
C ALA A 297 -15.93 14.70 -7.92
N ARG A 298 -14.78 14.13 -8.35
CA ARG A 298 -14.78 12.89 -9.14
C ARG A 298 -15.30 11.69 -8.34
N ALA A 299 -14.96 11.58 -7.05
CA ALA A 299 -15.53 10.55 -6.17
C ALA A 299 -17.05 10.69 -6.04
N GLU A 300 -17.55 11.92 -5.85
CA GLU A 300 -18.99 12.19 -5.75
C GLU A 300 -19.72 11.84 -7.05
N HIS A 301 -19.12 12.09 -8.21
CA HIS A 301 -19.68 11.62 -9.47
C HIS A 301 -19.86 10.11 -9.52
N LEU A 302 -18.86 9.33 -9.08
CA LEU A 302 -18.98 7.87 -9.01
C LEU A 302 -20.03 7.41 -7.99
N LEU A 303 -20.16 8.14 -6.88
CA LEU A 303 -21.22 7.89 -5.89
C LEU A 303 -22.60 8.15 -6.47
N ASP A 304 -22.79 9.23 -7.24
CA ASP A 304 -24.06 9.55 -7.91
C ASP A 304 -24.50 8.43 -8.87
N LEU A 305 -23.54 7.79 -9.53
CA LEU A 305 -23.83 6.68 -10.44
C LEU A 305 -24.18 5.36 -9.73
N ALA A 306 -23.55 5.09 -8.57
CA ALA A 306 -23.56 3.74 -7.99
C ALA A 306 -24.30 3.60 -6.64
N PHE A 307 -24.60 4.73 -5.97
CA PHE A 307 -25.21 4.75 -4.64
C PHE A 307 -26.39 5.73 -4.61
N GLU A 308 -27.55 5.26 -5.00
CA GLU A 308 -28.77 6.08 -5.12
C GLU A 308 -29.10 6.83 -3.81
N GLY A 309 -29.31 8.15 -3.91
CA GLY A 309 -29.64 9.01 -2.77
C GLY A 309 -28.58 9.03 -1.67
N TRP A 310 -27.32 8.86 -2.02
CA TRP A 310 -26.25 8.75 -1.03
C TRP A 310 -26.09 10.01 -0.16
N ARG A 311 -26.33 11.21 -0.73
CA ARG A 311 -26.16 12.48 0.00
C ARG A 311 -27.08 12.60 1.21
N GLU A 312 -28.34 12.17 1.07
CA GLU A 312 -29.34 12.20 2.14
C GLU A 312 -29.12 11.12 3.19
N ARG A 313 -28.24 10.13 2.89
CA ARG A 313 -27.91 9.02 3.77
C ARG A 313 -26.59 9.17 4.51
N VAL A 314 -25.83 10.26 4.24
CA VAL A 314 -24.52 10.49 4.90
C VAL A 314 -24.73 10.73 6.39
N THR A 315 -24.10 9.89 7.20
CA THR A 315 -24.07 10.02 8.67
C THR A 315 -22.69 10.49 9.16
N TRP A 316 -21.65 10.26 8.38
CA TRP A 316 -20.29 10.71 8.67
C TRP A 316 -19.47 10.82 7.37
N ARG A 317 -18.56 11.79 7.35
CA ARG A 317 -17.69 12.04 6.20
C ARG A 317 -16.30 12.49 6.66
N ARG A 318 -15.27 11.98 6.00
CA ARG A 318 -13.88 12.44 6.15
C ARG A 318 -13.22 12.52 4.80
N GLU A 319 -12.44 13.56 4.59
CA GLU A 319 -11.64 13.77 3.39
C GLU A 319 -10.19 14.04 3.75
N SER A 320 -9.28 13.61 2.90
CA SER A 320 -7.85 13.90 3.03
C SER A 320 -7.14 13.73 1.69
N VAL A 321 -5.92 14.23 1.63
CA VAL A 321 -5.02 14.01 0.50
C VAL A 321 -3.78 13.28 0.99
N ALA A 322 -3.47 12.14 0.37
CA ALA A 322 -2.21 11.44 0.55
C ALA A 322 -1.24 11.85 -0.56
N SER A 323 -0.13 12.49 -0.20
CA SER A 323 0.96 12.84 -1.12
C SER A 323 2.22 12.12 -0.71
N ASP A 324 2.98 11.58 -1.67
CA ASP A 324 4.24 10.86 -1.45
C ASP A 324 4.13 9.68 -0.45
N ARG A 325 2.94 9.11 -0.32
CA ARG A 325 2.63 8.02 0.60
C ARG A 325 1.97 6.82 -0.06
N THR A 326 1.91 6.80 -1.38
CA THR A 326 1.19 5.78 -2.15
C THR A 326 2.09 4.66 -2.66
N GLY A 327 3.36 4.62 -2.24
CA GLY A 327 4.39 3.70 -2.72
C GLY A 327 5.17 4.26 -3.90
N ALA A 328 6.24 3.58 -4.29
CA ALA A 328 7.03 3.95 -5.46
C ALA A 328 6.26 3.66 -6.75
N VAL A 329 6.38 4.56 -7.72
CA VAL A 329 6.00 4.31 -9.11
C VAL A 329 7.26 4.38 -9.99
N ASP A 330 7.35 3.49 -10.97
CA ASP A 330 8.53 3.39 -11.84
C ASP A 330 8.22 3.97 -13.22
N PRO A 331 8.86 5.10 -13.61
CA PRO A 331 8.80 5.65 -14.96
C PRO A 331 9.43 4.70 -15.99
N PRO A 332 9.18 4.89 -17.31
CA PRO A 332 9.89 4.16 -18.36
C PRO A 332 11.40 4.28 -18.23
N GLY A 333 12.11 3.18 -18.47
CA GLY A 333 13.55 3.09 -18.33
C GLY A 333 14.05 2.92 -16.89
N THR A 334 13.13 2.74 -15.93
CA THR A 334 13.49 2.47 -14.53
C THR A 334 12.76 1.23 -14.00
N SER A 335 13.30 0.66 -12.94
CA SER A 335 12.74 -0.47 -12.23
C SER A 335 12.93 -0.30 -10.71
N TRP A 336 12.49 -1.25 -9.93
CA TRP A 336 12.71 -1.25 -8.49
C TRP A 336 14.21 -1.21 -8.10
N ARG A 337 15.13 -1.61 -8.99
CA ARG A 337 16.59 -1.61 -8.75
C ARG A 337 17.18 -0.20 -8.76
N ASP A 338 16.53 0.73 -9.45
CA ASP A 338 16.97 2.12 -9.59
C ASP A 338 16.47 3.02 -8.45
N ARG A 339 15.58 2.49 -7.60
CA ARG A 339 15.09 3.18 -6.42
C ARG A 339 16.19 3.39 -5.39
N PRO A 340 15.98 4.26 -4.38
CA PRO A 340 16.94 4.48 -3.29
C PRO A 340 17.47 3.18 -2.69
N SER A 341 18.77 3.04 -2.61
CA SER A 341 19.47 1.86 -2.09
C SER A 341 19.11 1.61 -0.62
N ILE A 342 18.99 0.33 -0.25
CA ILE A 342 18.78 -0.11 1.14
C ILE A 342 20.02 0.19 1.98
N ASP A 343 21.21 -0.16 1.49
CA ASP A 343 22.47 0.15 2.19
C ASP A 343 22.85 1.62 1.96
N ARG A 344 22.96 2.38 3.05
CA ARG A 344 23.34 3.80 3.05
C ARG A 344 24.76 4.04 3.52
N GLY A 345 25.52 2.98 3.79
CA GLY A 345 26.85 3.05 4.39
C GLY A 345 26.80 3.17 5.92
N ASP A 346 27.95 3.03 6.56
CA ASP A 346 28.17 3.23 8.00
C ASP A 346 27.19 2.49 8.91
N GLY A 347 26.65 1.34 8.45
CA GLY A 347 25.68 0.54 9.19
C GLY A 347 24.27 1.15 9.24
N VAL A 348 23.95 2.05 8.31
CA VAL A 348 22.61 2.65 8.15
C VAL A 348 21.89 1.98 6.97
N TYR A 349 20.67 1.54 7.20
CA TYR A 349 19.83 0.84 6.21
C TYR A 349 18.48 1.53 6.08
N LEU A 350 18.06 1.81 4.84
CA LEU A 350 16.77 2.39 4.51
C LEU A 350 15.79 1.30 4.09
N VAL A 351 14.59 1.28 4.68
CA VAL A 351 13.53 0.31 4.34
C VAL A 351 12.18 1.00 4.16
N GLY A 352 11.33 0.40 3.34
CA GLY A 352 9.99 0.93 3.05
C GLY A 352 9.52 0.55 1.64
N ASP A 353 8.45 1.18 1.19
CA ASP A 353 7.83 0.88 -0.10
C ASP A 353 8.35 1.73 -1.28
N GLN A 354 9.35 2.56 -1.04
CA GLN A 354 9.99 3.44 -2.05
C GLN A 354 11.48 3.16 -2.22
N VAL A 355 11.96 2.00 -1.79
CA VAL A 355 13.38 1.62 -1.85
C VAL A 355 13.63 0.49 -2.85
N ALA A 356 14.91 0.22 -3.11
CA ALA A 356 15.37 -0.80 -4.07
C ALA A 356 15.10 -2.22 -3.57
N ALA A 357 13.84 -2.63 -3.58
CA ALA A 357 13.42 -4.00 -3.28
C ALA A 357 12.28 -4.43 -4.22
N PRO A 358 12.23 -5.72 -4.61
CA PRO A 358 11.18 -6.24 -5.49
C PRO A 358 9.83 -6.33 -4.78
N GLY A 359 8.76 -6.41 -5.58
CA GLY A 359 7.40 -6.68 -5.10
C GLY A 359 6.40 -5.56 -5.34
N VAL A 360 5.18 -5.78 -4.84
CA VAL A 360 4.05 -4.87 -4.98
C VAL A 360 3.62 -4.38 -3.59
N LEU A 361 3.53 -3.07 -3.41
CA LEU A 361 3.04 -2.41 -2.18
C LEU A 361 3.81 -2.88 -0.91
N SER A 362 3.13 -3.55 0.02
CA SER A 362 3.71 -4.02 1.29
C SER A 362 4.84 -5.06 1.10
N GLU A 363 4.94 -5.72 -0.06
CA GLU A 363 6.04 -6.63 -0.36
C GLU A 363 7.38 -5.91 -0.44
N VAL A 364 7.40 -4.70 -1.03
CA VAL A 364 8.62 -3.88 -1.09
C VAL A 364 9.10 -3.54 0.32
N SER A 365 8.18 -3.12 1.18
CA SER A 365 8.48 -2.85 2.61
C SER A 365 9.00 -4.08 3.33
N PHE A 366 8.43 -5.25 3.06
CA PHE A 366 8.83 -6.52 3.66
C PHE A 366 10.22 -6.95 3.17
N ASN A 367 10.42 -7.00 1.85
CA ASN A 367 11.67 -7.47 1.26
C ASN A 367 12.85 -6.58 1.63
N SER A 368 12.65 -5.25 1.62
CA SER A 368 13.67 -4.31 2.06
C SER A 368 14.04 -4.48 3.54
N ALA A 369 13.05 -4.75 4.40
CA ALA A 369 13.30 -4.98 5.82
C ALA A 369 14.13 -6.26 6.07
N LEU A 370 13.83 -7.36 5.35
CA LEU A 370 14.62 -8.59 5.46
C LEU A 370 16.06 -8.40 4.98
N GLU A 371 16.25 -7.73 3.85
CA GLU A 371 17.58 -7.45 3.30
C GLU A 371 18.39 -6.54 4.24
N ALA A 372 17.78 -5.47 4.75
CA ALA A 372 18.42 -4.57 5.71
C ALA A 372 18.90 -5.31 6.97
N VAL A 373 18.09 -6.20 7.53
CA VAL A 373 18.47 -7.00 8.70
C VAL A 373 19.60 -7.98 8.36
N ALA A 374 19.53 -8.63 7.20
CA ALA A 374 20.59 -9.53 6.76
C ALA A 374 21.94 -8.81 6.59
N LEU A 375 21.92 -7.60 6.04
CA LEU A 375 23.11 -6.75 5.92
C LEU A 375 23.62 -6.26 7.30
N ALA A 376 22.71 -5.82 8.17
CA ALA A 376 23.04 -5.34 9.50
C ALA A 376 23.76 -6.40 10.35
N LEU A 377 23.31 -7.65 10.29
CA LEU A 377 23.91 -8.76 11.02
C LEU A 377 25.28 -9.19 10.43
N ARG A 378 25.43 -9.16 9.09
CA ARG A 378 26.71 -9.51 8.41
C ARG A 378 27.85 -8.51 8.67
N ILE A 379 27.54 -7.23 8.80
CA ILE A 379 28.57 -6.23 9.09
C ILE A 379 29.25 -6.51 10.42
N ARG A 380 28.53 -6.97 11.41
CA ARG A 380 29.08 -7.26 12.72
C ARG A 380 29.98 -8.50 12.72
N GLU A 381 29.62 -9.55 12.03
CA GLU A 381 30.53 -10.71 11.83
C GLU A 381 31.87 -10.29 11.26
N ARG A 382 31.90 -9.28 10.33
CA ARG A 382 33.14 -8.72 9.76
C ARG A 382 33.92 -7.82 10.73
N LEU A 383 33.23 -7.12 11.64
CA LEU A 383 33.90 -6.28 12.65
C LEU A 383 34.48 -7.12 13.78
N ASP A 384 33.77 -8.16 14.22
CA ASP A 384 34.24 -9.08 15.26
C ASP A 384 35.46 -9.89 14.78
N LEU A 385 35.53 -10.26 13.49
CA LEU A 385 36.69 -10.89 12.87
C LEU A 385 37.91 -9.97 12.70
N LYS A 386 37.77 -8.65 12.76
CA LYS A 386 38.87 -7.68 12.71
C LYS A 386 39.43 -7.34 14.08
N HIS A 387 38.74 -7.71 15.14
CA HIS A 387 39.15 -7.49 16.54
C HIS A 387 39.48 -8.77 17.29
N ALA A 388 39.38 -9.94 16.63
CA ALA A 388 39.88 -11.22 17.08
C ALA A 388 41.23 -11.56 16.39
#